data_fb5ab07fb7fad768e446d5f72307d1f9
#
_entry.id   fb5ab07fb7fad768e446d5f72307d1f9
#
_cell.length_a   1.000
_cell.length_b   1.000
_cell.length_c   1.000
_cell.angle_alpha   90.00
_cell.angle_beta   90.00
_cell.angle_gamma   90.00
#
_symmetry.space_group_name_H-M   'P 1'
#
loop_
_entity.id
_entity.type
_entity.pdbx_description
1 polymer ?
#
loop_
_entity_poly.entity_id
_entity_poly.type
_entity_poly.pdbx_seq_one_letter_code
_entity_poly.pdbx_strand_id
1 'polypeptide(L)'
;SDRKIVVRQKPNRDERVRSNRLLTQMKDNKVHCLVAFNSIAAFEAIQAGYPTITLCPNAANFLSDNNISNIEKPYFPDDEKIRQHSLYLTACQFNKDEFKSGFATKTIELVQGLEKHKAFTYDLN
;
A
#
# COMPACT_ATOMS: atom_id res chain seq x y z
N SER A 1 10.56 22.70 -3.31
CA SER A 1 10.14 22.62 -1.90
C SER A 1 11.29 22.93 -0.98
N ASP A 2 11.08 23.81 -0.02
CA ASP A 2 12.06 24.18 1.03
C ASP A 2 11.96 23.27 2.27
N ARG A 3 11.17 22.21 2.18
CA ARG A 3 10.96 21.27 3.28
C ARG A 3 12.19 20.39 3.50
N LYS A 4 12.50 20.16 4.78
CA LYS A 4 13.58 19.24 5.15
C LYS A 4 13.25 17.82 4.69
N ILE A 5 14.21 17.18 4.04
CA ILE A 5 14.13 15.77 3.63
C ILE A 5 14.70 14.91 4.75
N VAL A 6 13.92 13.92 5.19
CA VAL A 6 14.35 12.89 6.14
C VAL A 6 14.38 11.56 5.40
N VAL A 7 15.55 10.97 5.25
CA VAL A 7 15.71 9.68 4.59
C VAL A 7 15.61 8.57 5.64
N ARG A 8 14.72 7.60 5.37
CA ARG A 8 14.58 6.40 6.20
C ARG A 8 15.01 5.17 5.42
N GLN A 9 16.03 4.50 5.92
CA GLN A 9 16.42 3.21 5.39
C GLN A 9 15.53 2.11 5.95
N LYS A 10 15.25 1.09 5.12
CA LYS A 10 14.54 -0.10 5.57
C LYS A 10 15.42 -0.83 6.59
N PRO A 11 14.95 -1.07 7.83
CA PRO A 11 15.75 -1.76 8.82
C PRO A 11 15.97 -3.22 8.42
N ASN A 12 17.13 -3.76 8.74
CA ASN A 12 17.43 -5.19 8.60
C ASN A 12 16.51 -6.04 9.50
N ARG A 13 16.39 -7.32 9.19
CA ARG A 13 15.48 -8.23 9.92
C ARG A 13 15.69 -8.19 11.44
N ASP A 14 16.94 -8.15 11.89
CA ASP A 14 17.33 -8.15 13.31
C ASP A 14 17.12 -6.79 13.99
N GLU A 15 17.09 -5.71 13.22
CA GLU A 15 16.87 -4.34 13.69
C GLU A 15 15.38 -3.97 13.80
N ARG A 16 14.49 -4.72 13.15
CA ARG A 16 13.04 -4.43 13.17
C ARG A 16 12.43 -4.42 14.56
N VAL A 17 13.00 -5.18 15.48
CA VAL A 17 12.57 -5.26 16.88
C VAL A 17 13.04 -4.04 17.69
N ARG A 18 14.10 -3.37 17.25
CA ARG A 18 14.75 -2.24 17.96
C ARG A 18 14.54 -0.89 17.30
N SER A 19 14.14 -0.86 16.03
CA SER A 19 13.94 0.41 15.31
C SER A 19 12.63 1.08 15.71
N ASN A 20 12.64 2.40 15.84
CA ASN A 20 11.44 3.19 15.94
C ASN A 20 10.50 2.84 14.79
N ARG A 21 9.25 2.56 15.13
CA ARG A 21 8.21 2.30 14.13
C ARG A 21 8.09 3.48 13.18
N LEU A 22 7.78 3.20 11.92
CA LEU A 22 7.60 4.23 10.90
C LEU A 22 6.74 5.41 11.39
N LEU A 23 5.57 5.11 11.95
CA LEU A 23 4.62 6.14 12.38
C LEU A 23 5.14 7.02 13.53
N THR A 24 5.94 6.46 14.43
CA THR A 24 6.61 7.22 15.49
C THR A 24 7.59 8.22 14.89
N GLN A 25 8.43 7.76 13.96
CA GLN A 25 9.38 8.64 13.27
C GLN A 25 8.68 9.73 12.45
N MET A 26 7.56 9.41 11.80
CA MET A 26 6.79 10.38 11.03
C MET A 26 6.19 11.45 11.94
N LYS A 27 5.67 11.07 13.10
CA LYS A 27 5.11 11.98 14.09
C LYS A 27 6.19 12.88 14.69
N ASP A 28 7.32 12.32 15.13
CA ASP A 28 8.42 13.05 15.74
C ASP A 28 9.03 14.08 14.79
N ASN A 29 9.14 13.74 13.52
CA ASN A 29 9.64 14.63 12.48
C ASN A 29 8.56 15.55 11.88
N LYS A 30 7.31 15.48 12.33
CA LYS A 30 6.17 16.26 11.79
C LYS A 30 6.11 16.16 10.26
N VAL A 31 6.13 14.94 9.76
CA VAL A 31 6.20 14.66 8.32
C VAL A 31 4.98 15.24 7.61
N HIS A 32 5.22 15.98 6.54
CA HIS A 32 4.20 16.55 5.67
C HIS A 32 3.66 15.51 4.68
N CYS A 33 4.57 14.74 4.09
CA CYS A 33 4.26 13.74 3.08
C CYS A 33 5.32 12.63 3.10
N LEU A 34 4.92 11.39 2.93
CA LEU A 34 5.83 10.28 2.69
C LEU A 34 6.05 10.13 1.19
N VAL A 35 7.31 10.04 0.76
CA VAL A 35 7.66 9.63 -0.61
C VAL A 35 8.24 8.22 -0.56
N ALA A 36 7.62 7.30 -1.26
CA ALA A 36 8.04 5.90 -1.32
C ALA A 36 8.14 5.42 -2.75
N PHE A 37 9.12 4.57 -3.05
CA PHE A 37 9.23 3.93 -4.34
C PHE A 37 8.31 2.70 -4.40
N ASN A 38 8.65 1.65 -3.65
CA ASN A 38 7.86 0.42 -3.56
C ASN A 38 7.92 -0.11 -2.13
N SER A 39 6.95 0.26 -1.29
CA SER A 39 6.95 -0.12 0.13
C SER A 39 5.55 -0.17 0.71
N ILE A 40 5.29 -1.18 1.53
CA ILE A 40 4.06 -1.27 2.35
C ILE A 40 3.93 -0.08 3.32
N ALA A 41 5.04 0.57 3.66
CA ALA A 41 5.07 1.79 4.48
C ALA A 41 4.16 2.90 3.92
N ALA A 42 3.99 2.94 2.59
CA ALA A 42 3.07 3.88 1.93
C ALA A 42 1.63 3.66 2.40
N PHE A 43 1.17 2.42 2.46
CA PHE A 43 -0.18 2.09 2.92
C PHE A 43 -0.36 2.36 4.43
N GLU A 44 0.63 1.99 5.25
CA GLU A 44 0.62 2.27 6.70
C GLU A 44 0.54 3.78 6.98
N ALA A 45 1.28 4.60 6.22
CA ALA A 45 1.26 6.05 6.35
C ALA A 45 -0.12 6.64 6.00
N ILE A 46 -0.74 6.19 4.91
CA ILE A 46 -2.07 6.66 4.49
C ILE A 46 -3.12 6.30 5.55
N GLN A 47 -3.10 5.09 6.09
CA GLN A 47 -4.01 4.67 7.16
C GLN A 47 -3.85 5.51 8.43
N ALA A 48 -2.65 6.04 8.66
CA ALA A 48 -2.35 6.93 9.80
C ALA A 48 -2.63 8.42 9.51
N GLY A 49 -3.17 8.75 8.32
CA GLY A 49 -3.56 10.11 7.96
C GLY A 49 -2.46 10.93 7.27
N TYR A 50 -1.38 10.30 6.80
CA TYR A 50 -0.30 11.00 6.11
C TYR A 50 -0.44 10.89 4.58
N PRO A 51 -0.46 12.01 3.86
CA PRO A 51 -0.35 11.98 2.41
C PRO A 51 0.89 11.24 1.96
N THR A 52 0.78 10.50 0.87
CA THR A 52 1.88 9.68 0.37
C THR A 52 1.99 9.80 -1.14
N ILE A 53 3.21 9.93 -1.63
CA ILE A 53 3.54 9.88 -3.06
C ILE A 53 4.28 8.57 -3.33
N THR A 54 3.76 7.77 -4.26
CA THR A 54 4.39 6.51 -4.68
C THR A 54 4.91 6.64 -6.10
N LEU A 55 6.19 6.32 -6.29
CA LEU A 55 6.90 6.48 -7.56
C LEU A 55 6.92 5.21 -8.42
N CYS A 56 6.35 4.13 -7.92
CA CYS A 56 6.25 2.84 -8.60
C CYS A 56 4.92 2.18 -8.22
N PRO A 57 4.27 1.42 -9.10
CA PRO A 57 3.07 0.66 -8.77
C PRO A 57 3.26 -0.24 -7.55
N ASN A 58 2.37 -0.14 -6.58
CA ASN A 58 2.37 -0.90 -5.33
C ASN A 58 0.96 -0.98 -4.72
N ALA A 59 0.82 -1.64 -3.58
CA ALA A 59 -0.47 -1.84 -2.92
C ALA A 59 -1.19 -0.53 -2.52
N ALA A 60 -0.46 0.57 -2.32
CA ALA A 60 -1.02 1.87 -1.96
C ALA A 60 -1.33 2.77 -3.17
N ASN A 61 -1.09 2.32 -4.39
CA ASN A 61 -1.10 3.17 -5.59
C ASN A 61 -2.43 3.88 -5.82
N PHE A 62 -3.56 3.22 -5.51
CA PHE A 62 -4.91 3.80 -5.65
C PHE A 62 -5.26 4.84 -4.57
N LEU A 63 -4.49 4.91 -3.49
CA LEU A 63 -4.69 5.81 -2.36
C LEU A 63 -3.65 6.91 -2.29
N SER A 64 -2.57 6.80 -3.05
CA SER A 64 -1.45 7.73 -3.07
C SER A 64 -1.50 8.68 -4.25
N ASP A 65 -0.75 9.77 -4.13
CA ASP A 65 -0.38 10.58 -5.29
C ASP A 65 0.74 9.86 -6.06
N ASN A 66 0.75 9.97 -7.36
CA ASN A 66 1.75 9.31 -8.22
C ASN A 66 2.65 10.33 -8.93
N ASN A 67 2.56 11.61 -8.55
CA ASN A 67 3.34 12.68 -9.15
C ASN A 67 4.10 13.47 -8.08
N ILE A 68 5.42 13.41 -8.12
CA ILE A 68 6.29 14.13 -7.18
C ILE A 68 6.13 15.65 -7.25
N SER A 69 5.67 16.19 -8.37
CA SER A 69 5.41 17.62 -8.51
C SER A 69 4.32 18.13 -7.57
N ASN A 70 3.48 17.24 -7.06
CA ASN A 70 2.41 17.55 -6.11
C ASN A 70 2.89 17.59 -4.64
N ILE A 71 4.20 17.56 -4.39
CA ILE A 71 4.77 17.43 -3.03
C ILE A 71 4.28 18.51 -2.04
N GLU A 72 3.94 19.70 -2.49
CA GLU A 72 3.42 20.76 -1.63
C GLU A 72 1.94 20.57 -1.26
N LYS A 73 1.17 19.95 -2.15
CA LYS A 73 -0.24 19.64 -1.96
C LYS A 73 -0.56 18.26 -2.53
N PRO A 74 -0.05 17.20 -1.91
CA PRO A 74 -0.27 15.84 -2.39
C PRO A 74 -1.73 15.43 -2.22
N TYR A 75 -2.20 14.57 -3.11
CA TYR A 75 -3.52 13.94 -2.99
C TYR A 75 -3.62 13.14 -1.68
N PHE A 76 -4.76 13.25 -1.03
CA PHE A 76 -5.13 12.40 0.10
C PHE A 76 -6.56 11.89 -0.10
N PRO A 77 -6.80 10.56 -0.05
CA PRO A 77 -8.11 9.97 -0.25
C PRO A 77 -9.05 10.26 0.94
N ASP A 78 -10.35 10.19 0.72
CA ASP A 78 -11.33 10.21 1.79
C ASP A 78 -11.32 8.90 2.61
N ASP A 79 -11.91 8.93 3.80
CA ASP A 79 -11.94 7.81 4.73
C ASP A 79 -12.65 6.58 4.15
N GLU A 80 -13.69 6.78 3.37
CA GLU A 80 -14.43 5.68 2.76
C GLU A 80 -13.58 4.96 1.71
N LYS A 81 -12.82 5.68 0.91
CA LYS A 81 -11.91 5.11 -0.07
C LYS A 81 -10.79 4.31 0.61
N ILE A 82 -10.23 4.84 1.70
CA ILE A 82 -9.23 4.12 2.51
C ILE A 82 -9.85 2.83 3.07
N ARG A 83 -11.06 2.89 3.63
CA ARG A 83 -11.75 1.75 4.19
C ARG A 83 -12.01 0.67 3.14
N GLN A 84 -12.57 1.03 2.00
CA GLN A 84 -12.86 0.10 0.90
C GLN A 84 -11.59 -0.58 0.39
N HIS A 85 -10.52 0.17 0.20
CA HIS A 85 -9.24 -0.39 -0.26
C HIS A 85 -8.60 -1.30 0.79
N SER A 86 -8.72 -0.97 2.08
CA SER A 86 -8.25 -1.82 3.18
C SER A 86 -8.98 -3.16 3.21
N LEU A 87 -10.29 -3.16 3.02
CA LEU A 87 -11.09 -4.38 2.92
C LEU A 87 -10.69 -5.21 1.70
N TYR A 88 -10.47 -4.57 0.57
CA TYR A 88 -9.99 -5.25 -0.65
C TYR A 88 -8.63 -5.93 -0.42
N LEU A 89 -7.66 -5.22 0.13
CA LEU A 89 -6.34 -5.79 0.41
C LEU A 89 -6.42 -6.94 1.42
N THR A 90 -7.27 -6.84 2.43
CA THR A 90 -7.49 -7.91 3.40
C THR A 90 -8.08 -9.16 2.74
N ALA A 91 -9.02 -8.98 1.82
CA ALA A 91 -9.62 -10.08 1.06
C ALA A 91 -8.64 -10.76 0.09
N CYS A 92 -7.58 -10.04 -0.32
CA CYS A 92 -6.52 -10.56 -1.21
C CYS A 92 -5.34 -11.18 -0.45
N GLN A 93 -5.37 -11.22 0.89
CA GLN A 93 -4.31 -11.78 1.71
C GLN A 93 -4.77 -13.09 2.35
N PHE A 94 -3.83 -14.03 2.43
CA PHE A 94 -4.04 -15.31 3.06
C PHE A 94 -3.01 -15.56 4.16
N ASN A 95 -3.45 -16.14 5.26
CA ASN A 95 -2.57 -16.55 6.33
C ASN A 95 -1.97 -17.95 6.06
N LYS A 96 -1.04 -18.36 6.90
CA LYS A 96 -0.32 -19.64 6.74
C LYS A 96 -1.25 -20.86 6.81
N ASP A 97 -2.28 -20.82 7.64
CA ASP A 97 -3.19 -21.94 7.81
C ASP A 97 -4.17 -22.07 6.63
N GLU A 98 -4.57 -20.94 6.03
CA GLU A 98 -5.36 -20.94 4.80
C GLU A 98 -4.56 -21.51 3.61
N PHE A 99 -3.25 -21.31 3.55
CA PHE A 99 -2.41 -22.00 2.56
C PHE A 99 -2.30 -23.50 2.85
N LYS A 100 -2.07 -23.88 4.11
CA LYS A 100 -1.95 -25.30 4.49
C LYS A 100 -3.24 -26.08 4.26
N SER A 101 -4.40 -25.48 4.49
CA SER A 101 -5.70 -26.11 4.28
C SER A 101 -6.11 -26.23 2.81
N GLY A 102 -5.40 -25.56 1.92
CA GLY A 102 -5.75 -25.46 0.50
C GLY A 102 -6.81 -24.41 0.18
N PHE A 103 -7.32 -23.69 1.18
CA PHE A 103 -8.33 -22.63 1.00
C PHE A 103 -7.80 -21.51 0.09
N ALA A 104 -6.58 -21.01 0.35
CA ALA A 104 -5.96 -19.98 -0.46
C ALA A 104 -5.80 -20.42 -1.93
N THR A 105 -5.31 -21.63 -2.17
CA THR A 105 -5.12 -22.18 -3.51
C THR A 105 -6.44 -22.24 -4.28
N LYS A 106 -7.49 -22.79 -3.67
CA LYS A 106 -8.82 -22.88 -4.30
C LYS A 106 -9.40 -21.49 -4.62
N THR A 107 -9.23 -20.53 -3.72
CA THR A 107 -9.68 -19.15 -3.93
C THR A 107 -8.95 -18.49 -5.10
N ILE A 108 -7.63 -18.65 -5.20
CA ILE A 108 -6.82 -18.11 -6.30
C ILE A 108 -7.24 -18.74 -7.64
N GLU A 109 -7.42 -20.03 -7.68
CA GLU A 109 -7.88 -20.76 -8.89
C GLU A 109 -9.26 -20.26 -9.35
N LEU A 110 -10.19 -20.03 -8.40
CA LEU A 110 -11.52 -19.50 -8.70
C LEU A 110 -11.44 -18.09 -9.30
N VAL A 111 -10.63 -17.20 -8.72
CA VAL A 111 -10.46 -15.82 -9.21
C VAL A 111 -9.81 -15.82 -10.59
N GLN A 112 -8.79 -16.63 -10.83
CA GLN A 112 -8.14 -16.77 -12.13
C GLN A 112 -9.12 -17.30 -13.18
N GLY A 113 -9.99 -18.23 -12.83
CA GLY A 113 -11.06 -18.72 -13.69
C GLY A 113 -12.03 -17.61 -14.10
N LEU A 114 -12.42 -16.75 -13.17
CA LEU A 114 -13.28 -15.59 -13.44
C LEU A 114 -12.61 -14.57 -14.35
N GLU A 115 -11.32 -14.27 -14.14
CA GLU A 115 -10.57 -13.34 -14.98
C GLU A 115 -10.43 -13.85 -16.42
N LYS A 116 -10.12 -15.14 -16.59
CA LYS A 116 -10.08 -15.77 -17.93
C LYS A 116 -11.42 -15.69 -18.65
N HIS A 117 -12.51 -15.90 -17.92
CA HIS A 117 -13.85 -15.78 -18.48
C HIS A 117 -14.20 -14.35 -18.91
N LYS A 118 -13.81 -13.35 -18.10
CA LYS A 118 -13.97 -11.94 -18.47
C LYS A 118 -13.16 -11.56 -19.71
N ALA A 119 -11.90 -11.97 -19.78
CA ALA A 119 -11.06 -11.73 -20.96
C ALA A 119 -11.67 -12.33 -22.21
N PHE A 120 -12.16 -13.55 -22.13
CA PHE A 120 -12.84 -14.22 -23.26
C PHE A 120 -14.13 -13.50 -23.70
N THR A 121 -14.88 -12.94 -22.74
CA THR A 121 -16.11 -12.18 -23.04
C THR A 121 -15.81 -10.84 -23.74
N TYR A 122 -14.69 -10.21 -23.42
CA TYR A 122 -14.25 -8.98 -24.08
C TYR A 122 -13.79 -9.21 -25.53
N ASP A 123 -13.15 -10.35 -25.83
CA ASP A 123 -12.69 -10.70 -27.16
C ASP A 123 -13.85 -11.07 -28.13
N LEU A 124 -15.04 -11.34 -27.61
CA LEU A 124 -16.25 -11.63 -28.38
C LEU A 124 -17.04 -10.38 -28.80
N ASN A 125 -16.67 -9.22 -28.30
CA ASN A 125 -17.28 -7.93 -28.62
C ASN A 125 -16.40 -7.12 -29.56
#